data_1e70b72087b3587a3ad140a47f5ca1d6
#
_entry.id   1e70b72087b3587a3ad140a47f5ca1d6
#
_cell.length_a   1.000
_cell.length_b   1.000
_cell.length_c   1.000
_cell.angle_alpha   90.00
_cell.angle_beta   90.00
_cell.angle_gamma   90.00
#
_symmetry.space_group_name_H-M   'P 1'
#
loop_
_entity.id
_entity.type
_entity.pdbx_description
1 polymer ?
#
loop_
_entity_poly.entity_id
_entity_poly.type
_entity_poly.pdbx_seq_one_letter_code
_entity_poly.pdbx_strand_id
1 'polypeptide(L)'
;MCPRITPSPSRAAERLKEYLDIFDVANAKRGRTLRYDIYRRAGTQWQTDRMIDYLEENGLIKGDRTKGYHKTEKGEIWHDILKKHSDLVGVLTRELSGDRRRRP
;
A
#
# COMPACT_ATOMS: atom_id res chain seq x y z
N MET A 1 -30.05 3.82 4.71
CA MET A 1 -29.42 3.71 4.70
C MET A 1 -28.42 3.95 4.60
N CYS A 2 -28.03 3.99 4.86
CA CYS A 2 -27.08 4.31 4.81
C CYS A 2 -26.13 3.74 4.41
N PRO A 3 -25.58 3.94 3.98
CA PRO A 3 -24.68 3.38 3.42
C PRO A 3 -23.57 3.06 3.96
N ARG A 4 -23.26 2.58 3.85
CA ARG A 4 -22.35 2.23 4.24
C ARG A 4 -21.31 2.69 4.22
N ILE A 5 -20.77 2.72 4.65
CA ILE A 5 -19.68 3.31 4.74
C ILE A 5 -18.54 2.47 4.97
N THR A 6 -18.55 1.26 4.76
CA THR A 6 -17.42 0.42 4.78
C THR A 6 -16.51 0.83 3.66
N PRO A 7 -15.21 0.98 3.89
CA PRO A 7 -14.28 1.26 2.81
C PRO A 7 -14.33 0.15 1.80
N SER A 8 -14.27 0.49 0.55
CA SER A 8 -14.28 -0.53 -0.48
C SER A 8 -12.99 -1.33 -0.41
N PRO A 9 -13.02 -2.61 -0.80
CA PRO A 9 -11.80 -3.40 -0.83
C PRO A 9 -10.71 -2.77 -1.69
N SER A 10 -11.07 -2.07 -2.75
CA SER A 10 -10.05 -1.45 -3.59
C SER A 10 -9.35 -0.33 -2.86
N ARG A 11 -10.05 0.41 -2.00
CA ARG A 11 -9.40 1.46 -1.24
C ARG A 11 -8.42 0.90 -0.23
N ALA A 12 -8.77 -0.19 0.43
CA ALA A 12 -7.86 -0.84 1.35
C ALA A 12 -6.63 -1.37 0.61
N ALA A 13 -6.82 -1.92 -0.57
CA ALA A 13 -5.72 -2.42 -1.37
C ALA A 13 -4.80 -1.29 -1.80
N GLU A 14 -5.36 -0.17 -2.20
CA GLU A 14 -4.55 0.97 -2.59
C GLU A 14 -3.70 1.47 -1.44
N ARG A 15 -4.26 1.52 -0.25
CA ARG A 15 -3.51 1.96 0.91
C ARG A 15 -2.37 1.02 1.21
N LEU A 16 -2.63 -0.29 1.16
CA LEU A 16 -1.59 -1.27 1.40
C LEU A 16 -0.49 -1.15 0.36
N LYS A 17 -0.87 -0.96 -0.90
CA LYS A 17 0.10 -0.78 -1.96
C LYS A 17 0.98 0.44 -1.70
N GLU A 18 0.39 1.54 -1.26
CA GLU A 18 1.15 2.75 -0.98
C GLU A 18 2.22 2.50 0.07
N TYR A 19 1.88 1.78 1.13
CA TYR A 19 2.86 1.50 2.16
C TYR A 19 3.96 0.57 1.66
N LEU A 20 3.61 -0.40 0.85
CA LEU A 20 4.64 -1.28 0.28
C LEU A 20 5.53 -0.52 -0.72
N ASP A 21 4.97 0.46 -1.42
CA ASP A 21 5.75 1.31 -2.31
C ASP A 21 6.85 2.06 -1.54
N ILE A 22 6.56 2.44 -0.31
CA ILE A 22 7.56 3.11 0.50
C ILE A 22 8.79 2.25 0.69
N PHE A 23 8.58 0.95 0.84
CA PHE A 23 9.70 0.02 1.01
C PHE A 23 10.58 -0.02 -0.23
N ASP A 24 9.98 0.00 -1.41
CA ASP A 24 10.77 0.02 -2.64
C ASP A 24 11.61 1.28 -2.74
N VAL A 25 11.00 2.43 -2.47
CA VAL A 25 11.69 3.70 -2.56
C VAL A 25 12.84 3.80 -1.55
N ALA A 26 12.55 3.43 -0.31
CA ALA A 26 13.55 3.52 0.75
C ALA A 26 14.68 2.54 0.53
N ASN A 27 14.37 1.33 0.05
CA ASN A 27 15.40 0.34 -0.25
C ASN A 27 16.30 0.80 -1.38
N ALA A 28 15.74 1.47 -2.37
CA ALA A 28 16.56 1.99 -3.47
C ALA A 28 17.51 3.08 -2.97
N LYS A 29 17.10 3.82 -1.95
CA LYS A 29 17.93 4.90 -1.43
C LYS A 29 18.97 4.40 -0.43
N ARG A 30 18.57 3.53 0.48
CA ARG A 30 19.41 3.16 1.62
C ARG A 30 19.59 1.67 1.82
N GLY A 31 18.91 0.86 1.03
CA GLY A 31 18.96 -0.59 1.20
C GLY A 31 18.04 -1.10 2.30
N ARG A 32 17.29 -0.22 2.93
CA ARG A 32 16.36 -0.61 3.99
C ARG A 32 15.33 0.49 4.20
N THR A 33 14.23 0.14 4.83
CA THR A 33 13.17 1.08 5.15
C THR A 33 13.18 1.34 6.65
N LEU A 34 13.30 2.58 7.03
CA LEU A 34 13.28 2.96 8.43
C LEU A 34 11.85 3.29 8.86
N ARG A 35 11.64 3.19 10.17
CA ARG A 35 10.35 3.55 10.73
C ARG A 35 9.95 4.97 10.34
N TYR A 36 10.92 5.85 10.24
CA TYR A 36 10.68 7.24 9.87
C TYR A 36 10.08 7.35 8.46
N ASP A 37 10.49 6.50 7.55
CA ASP A 37 9.94 6.54 6.19
C ASP A 37 8.45 6.27 6.21
N ILE A 38 8.02 5.34 7.04
CA ILE A 38 6.61 5.01 7.17
C ILE A 38 5.88 6.12 7.92
N TYR A 39 6.53 6.68 8.93
CA TYR A 39 5.98 7.77 9.71
C TYR A 39 5.63 8.97 8.83
N ARG A 40 6.50 9.29 7.88
CA ARG A 40 6.26 10.42 7.00
C ARG A 40 4.98 10.27 6.19
N ARG A 41 4.63 9.03 5.86
CA ARG A 41 3.40 8.77 5.12
C ARG A 41 2.19 8.68 6.05
N ALA A 42 2.38 8.05 7.19
CA ALA A 42 1.28 7.82 8.14
C ALA A 42 0.88 9.09 8.88
N GLY A 43 1.84 9.93 9.20
CA GLY A 43 1.56 11.20 9.84
C GLY A 43 1.60 11.20 11.36
N THR A 44 1.37 10.06 11.99
CA THR A 44 1.41 9.95 13.45
C THR A 44 2.15 8.69 13.85
N GLN A 45 2.68 8.69 15.06
CA GLN A 45 3.35 7.52 15.58
C GLN A 45 2.39 6.36 15.77
N TRP A 46 1.19 6.67 16.20
CA TRP A 46 0.18 5.64 16.41
C TRP A 46 -0.13 4.89 15.12
N GLN A 47 -0.35 5.63 14.04
CA GLN A 47 -0.64 5.00 12.77
C GLN A 47 0.56 4.27 12.21
N THR A 48 1.76 4.81 12.45
CA THR A 48 2.98 4.16 12.04
C THR A 48 3.11 2.80 12.71
N ASP A 49 2.90 2.77 14.02
CA ASP A 49 2.98 1.52 14.76
C ASP A 49 1.95 0.53 14.29
N ARG A 50 0.72 0.98 14.08
CA ARG A 50 -0.33 0.10 13.64
C ARG A 50 -0.03 -0.48 12.26
N MET A 51 0.50 0.33 11.37
CA MET A 51 0.79 -0.16 10.04
C MET A 51 1.94 -1.16 10.05
N ILE A 52 2.98 -0.87 10.82
CA ILE A 52 4.10 -1.80 10.92
C ILE A 52 3.63 -3.12 11.54
N ASP A 53 2.84 -3.04 12.60
CA ASP A 53 2.31 -4.25 13.22
C ASP A 53 1.47 -5.05 12.24
N TYR A 54 0.62 -4.37 11.50
CA TYR A 54 -0.24 -5.02 10.53
C TYR A 54 0.58 -5.75 9.47
N LEU A 55 1.59 -5.08 8.94
CA LEU A 55 2.43 -5.69 7.91
C LEU A 55 3.22 -6.86 8.45
N GLU A 56 3.74 -6.73 9.67
CA GLU A 56 4.48 -7.82 10.28
C GLU A 56 3.60 -9.02 10.61
N GLU A 57 2.42 -8.74 11.14
CA GLU A 57 1.50 -9.83 11.51
C GLU A 57 1.07 -10.63 10.29
N ASN A 58 0.98 -9.96 9.15
CA ASN A 58 0.61 -10.66 7.92
C ASN A 58 1.81 -11.22 7.19
N GLY A 59 3.00 -11.09 7.76
CA GLY A 59 4.20 -11.67 7.18
C GLY A 59 4.70 -10.96 5.96
N LEU A 60 4.31 -9.72 5.76
CA LEU A 60 4.68 -8.98 4.55
C LEU A 60 6.01 -8.26 4.69
N ILE A 61 6.41 -7.94 5.91
CA ILE A 61 7.70 -7.30 6.16
C ILE A 61 8.35 -7.95 7.35
N LYS A 62 9.64 -7.75 7.50
CA LYS A 62 10.38 -8.17 8.68
C LYS A 62 11.50 -7.19 8.92
N GLY A 63 12.04 -7.23 10.13
CA GLY A 63 13.10 -6.32 10.51
C GLY A 63 12.89 -5.84 11.93
N ASP A 64 13.62 -4.79 12.30
CA ASP A 64 13.48 -4.20 13.61
C ASP A 64 13.70 -2.71 13.53
N ARG A 65 13.46 -2.04 14.64
CA ARG A 65 13.56 -0.58 14.66
C ARG A 65 14.96 -0.08 14.42
N THR A 66 15.93 -0.86 14.84
CA THR A 66 17.33 -0.43 14.75
C THR A 66 17.90 -0.62 13.36
N LYS A 67 17.67 -1.80 12.80
CA LYS A 67 18.27 -2.14 11.51
C LYS A 67 17.38 -1.77 10.33
N GLY A 68 16.12 -1.51 10.61
CA GLY A 68 15.19 -1.19 9.54
C GLY A 68 14.37 -2.40 9.13
N TYR A 69 13.46 -2.16 8.21
CA TYR A 69 12.51 -3.18 7.75
C TYR A 69 12.67 -3.42 6.27
N HIS A 70 12.26 -4.60 5.84
CA HIS A 70 12.24 -4.90 4.42
C HIS A 70 11.11 -5.86 4.14
N LYS A 71 10.69 -5.90 2.87
CA LYS A 71 9.62 -6.80 2.48
C LYS A 71 10.12 -8.24 2.51
N THR A 72 9.25 -9.14 2.91
CA THR A 72 9.53 -10.57 2.82
C THR A 72 9.18 -11.02 1.41
N GLU A 73 9.47 -12.29 1.11
CA GLU A 73 9.06 -12.85 -0.16
C GLU A 73 7.55 -12.75 -0.33
N LYS A 74 6.81 -13.04 0.73
CA LYS A 74 5.36 -12.91 0.70
C LYS A 74 4.96 -11.46 0.44
N GLY A 75 5.67 -10.51 1.06
CA GLY A 75 5.40 -9.10 0.84
C GLY A 75 5.63 -8.68 -0.60
N GLU A 76 6.67 -9.21 -1.24
CA GLU A 76 6.92 -8.90 -2.62
C GLU A 76 5.83 -9.46 -3.54
N ILE A 77 5.41 -10.68 -3.26
CA ILE A 77 4.35 -11.31 -4.04
C ILE A 77 3.06 -10.49 -3.93
N TRP A 78 2.68 -10.14 -2.72
CA TRP A 78 1.48 -9.35 -2.52
C TRP A 78 1.59 -7.96 -3.12
N HIS A 79 2.77 -7.36 -3.02
CA HIS A 79 2.97 -6.04 -3.59
C HIS A 79 2.77 -6.08 -5.11
N ASP A 80 3.31 -7.13 -5.75
CA ASP A 80 3.15 -7.28 -7.17
C ASP A 80 1.69 -7.47 -7.57
N ILE A 81 0.97 -8.29 -6.81
CA ILE A 81 -0.45 -8.50 -7.05
C ILE A 81 -1.22 -7.19 -6.93
N LEU A 82 -0.89 -6.41 -5.89
CA LEU A 82 -1.58 -5.15 -5.66
C LEU A 82 -1.30 -4.14 -6.77
N LYS A 83 -0.09 -4.12 -7.29
CA LYS A 83 0.23 -3.24 -8.40
C LYS A 83 -0.60 -3.59 -9.63
N LYS A 84 -0.70 -4.86 -9.93
CA LYS A 84 -1.46 -5.31 -11.08
C LYS A 84 -2.94 -5.03 -10.90
N HIS A 85 -3.45 -5.26 -9.70
CA HIS A 85 -4.85 -4.99 -9.42
C HIS A 85 -5.15 -3.51 -9.55
N SER A 86 -4.27 -2.67 -9.03
CA SER A 86 -4.46 -1.24 -9.09
C SER A 86 -4.47 -0.75 -10.54
N ASP A 87 -3.56 -1.28 -11.35
CA ASP A 87 -3.51 -0.91 -12.75
C ASP A 87 -4.79 -1.31 -13.47
N LEU A 88 -5.27 -2.51 -13.20
CA LEU A 88 -6.47 -2.98 -13.84
C LEU A 88 -7.68 -2.14 -13.46
N VAL A 89 -7.82 -1.82 -12.19
CA VAL A 89 -8.92 -1.00 -11.73
C VAL A 89 -8.83 0.38 -12.38
N GLY A 90 -7.64 0.92 -12.49
CA GLY A 90 -7.46 2.22 -13.14
C GLY A 90 -7.88 2.21 -14.59
N VAL A 91 -7.53 1.14 -15.31
CA VAL A 91 -7.91 1.02 -16.70
C VAL A 91 -9.41 0.91 -16.85
N LEU A 92 -10.04 0.08 -16.04
CA LEU A 92 -11.49 -0.08 -16.11
C LEU A 92 -12.22 1.23 -15.80
N THR A 93 -11.76 1.92 -14.78
CA THR A 93 -12.38 3.18 -14.41
C THR A 93 -12.26 4.20 -15.55
N ARG A 94 -11.10 4.23 -16.17
CA ARG A 94 -10.87 5.16 -17.26
C ARG A 94 -11.75 4.84 -18.44
N GLU A 95 -11.90 3.57 -18.76
CA GLU A 95 -12.74 3.17 -19.89
C GLU A 95 -14.20 3.53 -19.67
N LEU A 96 -14.68 3.27 -18.46
CA LEU A 96 -16.06 3.62 -18.16
C LEU A 96 -16.29 5.11 -18.23
N SER A 97 -15.37 5.88 -17.72
CA SER A 97 -15.49 7.34 -17.80
C SER A 97 -15.40 7.82 -19.25
N GLY A 98 -14.51 7.21 -20.00
CA GLY A 98 -14.36 7.57 -21.41
C GLY A 98 -15.60 7.29 -22.20
N ASP A 99 -16.22 6.15 -21.94
CA ASP A 99 -17.45 5.82 -22.61
C ASP A 99 -18.53 6.84 -22.32
N ARG A 100 -18.67 7.19 -21.07
CA ARG A 100 -19.66 8.18 -20.70
C ARG A 100 -19.39 9.51 -21.34
N ARG A 101 -18.14 9.88 -21.42
CA ARG A 101 -17.79 11.15 -22.03
C ARG A 101 -17.98 11.15 -23.51
N ARG A 102 -17.71 10.04 -24.14
CA ARG A 102 -17.88 9.95 -25.57
C ARG A 102 -19.32 9.89 -25.97
N ARG A 103 -20.21 9.59 -25.06
CA ARG A 103 -21.57 9.54 -25.38
C ARG A 103 -22.03 10.89 -25.70
N PRO A 104 -22.56 11.14 -26.83
CA PRO A 104 -23.03 12.47 -27.17
C PRO A 104 -24.18 12.92 -26.31
#